data_a4a7e8d186ef25493d8fc53c55772f32
#
_entry.id   a4a7e8d186ef25493d8fc53c55772f32
#
_cell.length_a   1.000
_cell.length_b   1.000
_cell.length_c   1.000
_cell.angle_alpha   90.00
_cell.angle_beta   90.00
_cell.angle_gamma   90.00
#
_symmetry.space_group_name_H-M   'P 1'
#
loop_
_entity.id
_entity.type
_entity.pdbx_description
1 polymer ?
#
loop_
_entity_poly.entity_id
_entity_poly.type
_entity_poly.pdbx_seq_one_letter_code
_entity_poly.pdbx_strand_id
1 'polypeptide(L)'
;MTIYTNSPKVRRNRKHTVEMILSQHDAQCATCVRSGNCTLQTVANDLNIVDSPYKKEICVEEWDTRYPLVRDASKCVKCMRCIQVCDKIQGMHIWDVSGTGARTTVGVSENRDIKTADCALCGQCITHCPTGALRERDDTDKLYRALEDKDTIVVAQIAPAVRAAWGESLGYVSYTHLR
;
A
#
# COMPACT_ATOMS: atom_id res chain seq x y z
N MET A 1 15.87 -18.22 30.77
CA MET A 1 14.43 -18.06 30.50
C MET A 1 14.10 -18.79 29.19
N THR A 2 13.18 -19.73 29.17
CA THR A 2 12.79 -20.46 27.96
C THR A 2 11.58 -19.77 27.33
N ILE A 3 11.66 -19.42 26.05
CA ILE A 3 10.60 -18.74 25.31
C ILE A 3 10.04 -19.70 24.25
N TYR A 4 8.73 -19.95 24.31
CA TYR A 4 8.03 -20.76 23.33
C TYR A 4 7.33 -19.88 22.29
N THR A 5 7.78 -19.94 21.04
CA THR A 5 7.25 -19.07 19.96
C THR A 5 6.07 -19.69 19.19
N ASN A 6 5.76 -20.96 19.42
CA ASN A 6 4.75 -21.70 18.65
C ASN A 6 3.90 -22.68 19.50
N SER A 7 3.63 -22.33 20.76
CA SER A 7 2.72 -23.11 21.60
C SER A 7 1.25 -22.91 21.19
N PRO A 8 0.32 -23.80 21.57
CA PRO A 8 -1.12 -23.62 21.31
C PRO A 8 -1.66 -22.28 21.80
N LYS A 9 -1.17 -21.79 22.96
CA LYS A 9 -1.53 -20.48 23.52
C LYS A 9 -1.06 -19.34 22.62
N VAL A 10 0.18 -19.40 22.10
CA VAL A 10 0.73 -18.39 21.20
C VAL A 10 -0.05 -18.36 19.86
N ARG A 11 -0.35 -19.52 19.29
CA ARG A 11 -1.15 -19.62 18.06
C ARG A 11 -2.54 -19.01 18.24
N ARG A 12 -3.21 -19.29 19.35
CA ARG A 12 -4.52 -18.72 19.67
C ARG A 12 -4.45 -17.19 19.78
N ASN A 13 -3.46 -16.65 20.48
CA ASN A 13 -3.29 -15.22 20.61
C ASN A 13 -3.00 -14.53 19.27
N ARG A 14 -2.15 -15.14 18.43
CA ARG A 14 -1.91 -14.64 17.06
C ARG A 14 -3.18 -14.62 16.24
N LYS A 15 -3.99 -15.69 16.29
CA LYS A 15 -5.25 -15.75 15.60
C LYS A 15 -6.18 -14.62 16.03
N HIS A 16 -6.40 -14.42 17.33
CA HIS A 16 -7.23 -13.32 17.84
C HIS A 16 -6.72 -11.94 17.40
N THR A 17 -5.40 -11.73 17.41
CA THR A 17 -4.81 -10.45 16.95
C THR A 17 -5.13 -10.19 15.47
N VAL A 18 -4.97 -11.20 14.62
CA VAL A 18 -5.26 -11.06 13.18
C VAL A 18 -6.75 -10.91 12.92
N GLU A 19 -7.62 -11.61 13.65
CA GLU A 19 -9.08 -11.43 13.61
C GLU A 19 -9.50 -10.01 13.96
N MET A 20 -8.87 -9.39 14.99
CA MET A 20 -9.10 -7.98 15.33
C MET A 20 -8.61 -7.02 14.23
N ILE A 21 -7.48 -7.30 13.58
CA ILE A 21 -7.02 -6.52 12.42
C ILE A 21 -8.02 -6.62 11.27
N LEU A 22 -8.52 -7.83 10.99
CA LEU A 22 -9.50 -8.07 9.93
C LEU A 22 -10.85 -7.41 10.20
N SER A 23 -11.23 -7.19 11.46
CA SER A 23 -12.46 -6.47 11.81
C SER A 23 -12.42 -4.99 11.41
N GLN A 24 -11.22 -4.42 11.26
CA GLN A 24 -11.00 -3.03 10.84
C GLN A 24 -10.49 -2.92 9.39
N HIS A 25 -10.49 -4.02 8.65
CA HIS A 25 -9.97 -4.09 7.28
C HIS A 25 -11.06 -4.46 6.29
N ASP A 26 -11.16 -3.68 5.20
CA ASP A 26 -12.03 -4.03 4.07
C ASP A 26 -11.40 -5.17 3.27
N ALA A 27 -11.86 -6.38 3.54
CA ALA A 27 -11.31 -7.62 3.00
C ALA A 27 -11.85 -7.98 1.59
N GLN A 28 -12.08 -7.00 0.72
CA GLN A 28 -12.44 -7.24 -0.69
C GLN A 28 -11.21 -7.68 -1.49
N CYS A 29 -10.69 -8.87 -1.17
CA CYS A 29 -9.40 -9.34 -1.69
C CYS A 29 -9.41 -9.57 -3.21
N ALA A 30 -10.52 -9.98 -3.79
CA ALA A 30 -10.60 -10.30 -5.23
C ALA A 30 -10.36 -9.07 -6.13
N THR A 31 -10.72 -7.88 -5.66
CA THR A 31 -10.55 -6.61 -6.39
C THR A 31 -9.42 -5.74 -5.83
N CYS A 32 -8.65 -6.25 -4.89
CA CYS A 32 -7.57 -5.53 -4.24
C CYS A 32 -6.29 -5.56 -5.10
N VAL A 33 -5.59 -4.43 -5.22
CA VAL A 33 -4.30 -4.33 -5.92
C VAL A 33 -3.20 -5.22 -5.34
N ARG A 34 -3.37 -5.71 -4.10
CA ARG A 34 -2.47 -6.64 -3.42
C ARG A 34 -2.98 -8.08 -3.40
N SER A 35 -4.03 -8.42 -4.16
CA SER A 35 -4.52 -9.79 -4.24
C SER A 35 -3.39 -10.75 -4.64
N GLY A 36 -3.22 -11.84 -3.91
CA GLY A 36 -2.12 -12.81 -4.12
C GLY A 36 -0.73 -12.35 -3.64
N ASN A 37 -0.53 -11.07 -3.30
CA ASN A 37 0.73 -10.53 -2.76
C ASN A 37 0.46 -9.61 -1.55
N CYS A 38 -0.30 -10.10 -0.59
CA CYS A 38 -0.70 -9.37 0.61
C CYS A 38 -0.26 -10.13 1.86
N THR A 39 0.57 -9.49 2.68
CA THR A 39 1.05 -10.09 3.94
C THR A 39 -0.11 -10.44 4.89
N LEU A 40 -1.15 -9.61 4.96
CA LEU A 40 -2.32 -9.89 5.81
C LEU A 40 -3.07 -11.13 5.32
N GLN A 41 -3.26 -11.27 4.01
CA GLN A 41 -3.91 -12.44 3.40
C GLN A 41 -3.13 -13.72 3.69
N THR A 42 -1.81 -13.69 3.52
CA THR A 42 -0.93 -14.83 3.82
C THR A 42 -1.05 -15.24 5.29
N VAL A 43 -0.92 -14.30 6.22
CA VAL A 43 -0.99 -14.59 7.67
C VAL A 43 -2.38 -15.09 8.07
N ALA A 44 -3.46 -14.56 7.49
CA ALA A 44 -4.82 -15.03 7.74
C ALA A 44 -5.01 -16.49 7.29
N ASN A 45 -4.48 -16.83 6.10
CA ASN A 45 -4.50 -18.19 5.58
C ASN A 45 -3.69 -19.16 6.46
N ASP A 46 -2.47 -18.76 6.86
CA ASP A 46 -1.58 -19.58 7.73
C ASP A 46 -2.21 -19.87 9.09
N LEU A 47 -3.05 -18.97 9.59
CA LEU A 47 -3.78 -19.13 10.85
C LEU A 47 -5.18 -19.76 10.66
N ASN A 48 -5.53 -20.14 9.44
CA ASN A 48 -6.82 -20.71 9.08
C ASN A 48 -8.00 -19.84 9.59
N ILE A 49 -7.96 -18.54 9.28
CA ILE A 49 -9.02 -17.60 9.61
C ILE A 49 -9.99 -17.54 8.44
N VAL A 50 -11.16 -18.10 8.62
CA VAL A 50 -12.24 -18.10 7.62
C VAL A 50 -13.19 -16.94 7.85
N ASP A 51 -13.43 -16.61 9.13
CA ASP A 51 -14.31 -15.53 9.55
C ASP A 51 -13.77 -14.88 10.83
N SER A 52 -14.20 -13.66 11.10
CA SER A 52 -13.85 -12.93 12.32
C SER A 52 -15.07 -12.80 13.24
N PRO A 53 -14.97 -13.19 14.51
CA PRO A 53 -16.06 -13.04 15.48
C PRO A 53 -16.30 -11.58 15.88
N TYR A 54 -15.43 -10.66 15.49
CA TYR A 54 -15.53 -9.25 15.87
C TYR A 54 -16.38 -8.46 14.87
N LYS A 55 -17.14 -7.50 15.40
CA LYS A 55 -17.91 -6.56 14.58
C LYS A 55 -16.97 -5.79 13.67
N LYS A 56 -17.35 -5.65 12.39
CA LYS A 56 -16.57 -4.84 11.44
C LYS A 56 -16.77 -3.35 11.73
N GLU A 57 -15.66 -2.64 11.88
CA GLU A 57 -15.59 -1.19 12.06
C GLU A 57 -14.58 -0.62 11.06
N ILE A 58 -15.05 -0.40 9.84
CA ILE A 58 -14.20 0.03 8.73
C ILE A 58 -14.03 1.56 8.78
N CYS A 59 -12.77 2.00 8.81
CA CYS A 59 -12.43 3.41 8.68
C CYS A 59 -12.54 3.82 7.20
N VAL A 60 -13.40 4.79 6.92
CA VAL A 60 -13.53 5.39 5.59
C VAL A 60 -13.11 6.84 5.70
N GLU A 61 -12.15 7.25 4.90
CA GLU A 61 -11.68 8.63 4.79
C GLU A 61 -11.70 9.05 3.32
N GLU A 62 -12.12 10.28 3.07
CA GLU A 62 -12.09 10.86 1.73
C GLU A 62 -10.63 11.06 1.27
N TRP A 63 -10.37 10.76 0.01
CA TRP A 63 -9.08 10.97 -0.63
C TRP A 63 -9.25 11.46 -2.06
N ASP A 64 -8.47 12.47 -2.46
CA ASP A 64 -8.50 12.95 -3.85
C ASP A 64 -7.83 11.93 -4.79
N THR A 65 -8.66 11.16 -5.47
CA THR A 65 -8.22 10.13 -6.42
C THR A 65 -7.55 10.70 -7.68
N ARG A 66 -7.60 12.03 -7.88
CA ARG A 66 -6.87 12.70 -8.99
C ARG A 66 -5.39 12.85 -8.68
N TYR A 67 -4.98 12.73 -7.41
CA TYR A 67 -3.59 12.76 -7.03
C TYR A 67 -2.89 11.46 -7.44
N PRO A 68 -1.60 11.49 -7.88
CA PRO A 68 -0.88 10.29 -8.34
C PRO A 68 -0.74 9.18 -7.29
N LEU A 69 -0.70 9.54 -6.01
CA LEU A 69 -0.70 8.64 -4.87
C LEU A 69 -2.11 8.52 -4.31
N VAL A 70 -2.65 7.32 -4.26
CA VAL A 70 -3.97 7.02 -3.72
C VAL A 70 -3.84 6.30 -2.38
N ARG A 71 -4.61 6.76 -1.39
CA ARG A 71 -4.72 6.15 -0.07
C ARG A 71 -6.15 5.65 0.16
N ASP A 72 -6.26 4.42 0.63
CA ASP A 72 -7.50 3.79 1.08
C ASP A 72 -7.36 3.44 2.56
N ALA A 73 -7.97 4.24 3.42
CA ALA A 73 -7.92 4.06 4.87
C ALA A 73 -8.54 2.74 5.32
N SER A 74 -9.55 2.24 4.59
CA SER A 74 -10.27 1.01 4.89
C SER A 74 -9.37 -0.24 4.82
N LYS A 75 -8.27 -0.16 4.08
CA LYS A 75 -7.28 -1.24 3.91
C LYS A 75 -6.04 -1.08 4.78
N CYS A 76 -5.97 -0.01 5.58
CA CYS A 76 -4.82 0.27 6.42
C CYS A 76 -4.80 -0.59 7.69
N VAL A 77 -3.74 -1.38 7.88
CA VAL A 77 -3.52 -2.20 9.10
C VAL A 77 -2.67 -1.47 10.16
N LYS A 78 -2.46 -0.17 9.99
CA LYS A 78 -1.76 0.71 10.94
C LYS A 78 -0.36 0.21 11.33
N CYS A 79 0.36 -0.40 10.38
CA CYS A 79 1.70 -0.96 10.58
C CYS A 79 2.81 0.10 10.62
N MET A 80 2.50 1.35 10.28
CA MET A 80 3.39 2.52 10.30
C MET A 80 4.64 2.42 9.39
N ARG A 81 4.71 1.45 8.48
CA ARG A 81 5.87 1.31 7.57
C ARG A 81 6.01 2.51 6.64
N CYS A 82 4.90 3.07 6.15
CA CYS A 82 4.91 4.27 5.32
C CYS A 82 5.47 5.49 6.05
N ILE A 83 5.17 5.65 7.34
CA ILE A 83 5.76 6.69 8.20
C ILE A 83 7.26 6.46 8.30
N GLN A 84 7.68 5.26 8.71
CA GLN A 84 9.09 4.95 8.92
C GLN A 84 9.95 5.15 7.66
N VAL A 85 9.49 4.70 6.49
CA VAL A 85 10.24 4.88 5.24
C VAL A 85 10.28 6.36 4.83
N CYS A 86 9.18 7.08 5.01
CA CYS A 86 9.10 8.49 4.67
C CYS A 86 10.00 9.35 5.56
N ASP A 87 10.01 9.07 6.88
CA ASP A 87 10.79 9.84 7.85
C ASP A 87 12.27 9.47 7.85
N LYS A 88 12.58 8.16 7.92
CA LYS A 88 13.95 7.70 8.18
C LYS A 88 14.77 7.53 6.91
N ILE A 89 14.13 7.23 5.79
CA ILE A 89 14.84 6.97 4.52
C ILE A 89 14.71 8.17 3.59
N GLN A 90 13.51 8.73 3.43
CA GLN A 90 13.26 9.84 2.50
C GLN A 90 13.41 11.22 3.15
N GLY A 91 13.29 11.34 4.47
CA GLY A 91 13.37 12.62 5.19
C GLY A 91 12.24 13.61 4.87
N MET A 92 11.10 13.11 4.36
CA MET A 92 10.00 13.97 3.86
C MET A 92 8.89 14.22 4.87
N HIS A 93 8.74 13.36 5.90
CA HIS A 93 7.74 13.51 6.98
C HIS A 93 6.29 13.74 6.51
N ILE A 94 5.89 13.06 5.43
CA ILE A 94 4.55 13.24 4.83
C ILE A 94 3.47 12.52 5.65
N TRP A 95 3.80 11.36 6.22
CA TRP A 95 2.84 10.50 6.91
C TRP A 95 2.97 10.60 8.42
N ASP A 96 1.84 10.61 9.11
CA ASP A 96 1.81 10.60 10.58
C ASP A 96 0.61 9.80 11.10
N VAL A 97 0.62 9.54 12.40
CA VAL A 97 -0.46 8.87 13.15
C VAL A 97 -1.37 9.91 13.76
N SER A 98 -2.65 9.75 13.58
CA SER A 98 -3.67 10.54 14.27
C SER A 98 -4.68 9.66 15.01
N GLY A 99 -5.35 10.23 16.00
CA GLY A 99 -6.32 9.51 16.82
C GLY A 99 -5.70 8.56 17.84
N THR A 100 -6.54 7.89 18.63
CA THR A 100 -6.16 6.94 19.68
C THR A 100 -7.08 5.71 19.69
N GLY A 101 -6.56 4.57 20.12
CA GLY A 101 -7.31 3.31 20.20
C GLY A 101 -7.87 2.87 18.85
N ALA A 102 -9.16 2.53 18.79
CA ALA A 102 -9.82 2.09 17.56
C ALA A 102 -9.87 3.18 16.48
N ARG A 103 -9.82 4.46 16.88
CA ARG A 103 -9.82 5.62 15.99
C ARG A 103 -8.43 5.98 15.44
N THR A 104 -7.38 5.23 15.80
CA THR A 104 -6.06 5.45 15.25
C THR A 104 -6.10 5.29 13.74
N THR A 105 -5.56 6.26 13.02
CA THR A 105 -5.38 6.22 11.56
C THR A 105 -4.00 6.74 11.18
N VAL A 106 -3.53 6.36 10.00
CA VAL A 106 -2.31 6.89 9.40
C VAL A 106 -2.73 7.80 8.25
N GLY A 107 -2.44 9.06 8.37
CA GLY A 107 -2.82 10.11 7.40
C GLY A 107 -1.65 10.99 7.03
N VAL A 108 -1.95 12.07 6.30
CA VAL A 108 -0.96 13.11 6.04
C VAL A 108 -0.71 13.89 7.32
N SER A 109 0.56 14.20 7.61
CA SER A 109 0.97 14.96 8.78
C SER A 109 0.15 16.25 8.94
N GLU A 110 -0.25 16.54 10.19
CA GLU A 110 -1.08 17.70 10.54
C GLU A 110 -2.46 17.71 9.88
N ASN A 111 -2.95 16.56 9.37
CA ASN A 111 -4.19 16.44 8.59
C ASN A 111 -4.25 17.36 7.37
N ARG A 112 -3.09 17.70 6.78
CA ARG A 112 -3.02 18.50 5.56
C ARG A 112 -3.54 17.73 4.35
N ASP A 113 -3.92 18.45 3.30
CA ASP A 113 -4.11 17.85 1.98
C ASP A 113 -2.75 17.36 1.45
N ILE A 114 -2.72 16.16 0.86
CA ILE A 114 -1.50 15.60 0.26
C ILE A 114 -0.88 16.51 -0.80
N LYS A 115 -1.69 17.32 -1.47
CA LYS A 115 -1.23 18.30 -2.48
C LYS A 115 -0.40 19.43 -1.88
N THR A 116 -0.63 19.76 -0.61
CA THR A 116 0.07 20.83 0.11
C THR A 116 1.19 20.30 1.01
N ALA A 117 1.40 19.00 1.03
CA ALA A 117 2.35 18.34 1.91
C ALA A 117 3.76 18.16 1.30
N ASP A 118 4.04 18.80 0.15
CA ASP A 118 5.34 18.75 -0.57
C ASP A 118 5.88 17.33 -0.79
N CYS A 119 4.99 16.37 -1.09
CA CYS A 119 5.36 14.99 -1.33
C CYS A 119 6.22 14.85 -2.60
N ALA A 120 7.40 14.25 -2.47
CA ALA A 120 8.31 13.98 -3.60
C ALA A 120 7.82 12.91 -4.58
N LEU A 121 6.67 12.29 -4.36
CA LEU A 121 6.08 11.21 -5.17
C LEU A 121 7.04 10.04 -5.46
N CYS A 122 7.94 9.75 -4.52
CA CYS A 122 8.97 8.71 -4.68
C CYS A 122 8.42 7.27 -4.67
N GLY A 123 7.16 7.04 -4.28
CA GLY A 123 6.49 5.72 -4.26
C GLY A 123 6.95 4.76 -3.15
N GLN A 124 7.94 5.12 -2.31
CA GLN A 124 8.47 4.22 -1.28
C GLN A 124 7.41 3.78 -0.27
N CYS A 125 6.46 4.63 0.07
CA CYS A 125 5.35 4.26 0.95
C CYS A 125 4.43 3.20 0.33
N ILE A 126 4.28 3.17 -1.00
CA ILE A 126 3.51 2.15 -1.73
C ILE A 126 4.22 0.79 -1.64
N THR A 127 5.52 0.75 -1.94
CA THR A 127 6.31 -0.49 -1.96
C THR A 127 6.42 -1.13 -0.58
N HIS A 128 6.43 -0.32 0.49
CA HIS A 128 6.51 -0.79 1.88
C HIS A 128 5.14 -1.09 2.51
N CYS A 129 4.02 -0.72 1.85
CA CYS A 129 2.69 -1.03 2.33
C CYS A 129 2.42 -2.54 2.22
N PRO A 130 2.14 -3.27 3.34
CA PRO A 130 1.90 -4.71 3.30
C PRO A 130 0.52 -5.09 2.80
N THR A 131 -0.37 -4.10 2.65
CA THR A 131 -1.74 -4.23 2.17
C THR A 131 -2.00 -3.26 1.02
N GLY A 132 -3.20 -3.22 0.47
CA GLY A 132 -3.57 -2.29 -0.61
C GLY A 132 -3.97 -0.88 -0.16
N ALA A 133 -3.53 -0.43 1.04
CA ALA A 133 -3.90 0.87 1.58
C ALA A 133 -3.25 2.05 0.85
N LEU A 134 -2.07 1.86 0.27
CA LEU A 134 -1.37 2.84 -0.55
C LEU A 134 -1.10 2.24 -1.92
N ARG A 135 -1.44 2.97 -2.95
CA ARG A 135 -1.25 2.56 -4.34
C ARG A 135 -1.05 3.77 -5.25
N GLU A 136 -0.54 3.54 -6.41
CA GLU A 136 -0.55 4.48 -7.52
C GLU A 136 -1.99 4.68 -8.07
N ARG A 137 -2.22 5.82 -8.70
CA ARG A 137 -3.43 6.06 -9.50
C ARG A 137 -3.33 5.22 -10.77
N ASP A 138 -4.41 4.54 -11.11
CA ASP A 138 -4.52 3.82 -12.37
C ASP A 138 -4.99 4.78 -13.47
N ASP A 139 -4.13 5.03 -14.44
CA ASP A 139 -4.41 5.83 -15.63
C ASP A 139 -4.49 4.98 -16.92
N THR A 140 -4.57 3.65 -16.80
CA THR A 140 -4.57 2.72 -17.94
C THR A 140 -5.69 3.02 -18.94
N ASP A 141 -6.91 3.25 -18.45
CA ASP A 141 -8.05 3.60 -19.32
C ASP A 141 -7.84 4.92 -20.08
N LYS A 142 -7.20 5.90 -19.43
CA LYS A 142 -6.88 7.18 -20.10
C LYS A 142 -5.86 6.98 -21.21
N LEU A 143 -4.87 6.13 -20.96
CA LEU A 143 -3.87 5.79 -21.97
C LEU A 143 -4.51 5.08 -23.16
N TYR A 144 -5.36 4.08 -22.94
CA TYR A 144 -6.05 3.37 -24.04
C TYR A 144 -6.92 4.31 -24.87
N ARG A 145 -7.69 5.19 -24.23
CA ARG A 145 -8.49 6.18 -24.98
C ARG A 145 -7.62 7.12 -25.82
N ALA A 146 -6.47 7.54 -25.30
CA ALA A 146 -5.55 8.38 -26.05
C ALA A 146 -4.88 7.63 -27.22
N LEU A 147 -4.64 6.33 -27.09
CA LEU A 147 -4.10 5.49 -28.16
C LEU A 147 -5.14 5.19 -29.28
N GLU A 148 -6.42 5.16 -28.92
CA GLU A 148 -7.52 4.97 -29.88
C GLU A 148 -7.84 6.24 -30.66
N ASP A 149 -7.51 7.41 -30.12
CA ASP A 149 -7.75 8.70 -30.76
C ASP A 149 -6.69 8.97 -31.85
N LYS A 150 -7.13 9.06 -33.11
CA LYS A 150 -6.25 9.26 -34.27
C LYS A 150 -5.61 10.65 -34.33
N ASP A 151 -6.18 11.62 -33.65
CA ASP A 151 -5.71 13.01 -33.64
C ASP A 151 -4.76 13.27 -32.46
N THR A 152 -4.57 12.28 -31.56
CA THR A 152 -3.70 12.36 -30.39
C THR A 152 -2.37 11.63 -30.61
N ILE A 153 -1.26 12.32 -30.41
CA ILE A 153 0.09 11.72 -30.38
C ILE A 153 0.44 11.37 -28.94
N VAL A 154 0.58 10.08 -28.65
CA VAL A 154 0.99 9.59 -27.32
C VAL A 154 2.51 9.44 -27.27
N VAL A 155 3.16 10.13 -26.34
CA VAL A 155 4.61 10.07 -26.11
C VAL A 155 4.88 9.51 -24.73
N ALA A 156 5.68 8.43 -24.65
CA ALA A 156 6.15 7.87 -23.39
C ALA A 156 7.54 8.40 -23.04
N GLN A 157 7.68 8.97 -21.83
CA GLN A 157 8.96 9.37 -21.27
C GLN A 157 9.32 8.46 -20.10
N ILE A 158 10.46 7.77 -20.19
CA ILE A 158 10.94 6.85 -19.16
C ILE A 158 12.24 7.41 -18.56
N ALA A 159 12.27 7.53 -17.23
CA ALA A 159 13.49 7.97 -16.53
C ALA A 159 14.65 6.97 -16.73
N PRO A 160 15.90 7.42 -16.89
CA PRO A 160 17.05 6.54 -17.14
C PRO A 160 17.23 5.44 -16.10
N ALA A 161 17.01 5.73 -14.81
CA ALA A 161 17.13 4.76 -13.73
C ALA A 161 16.06 3.64 -13.82
N VAL A 162 14.82 3.99 -14.17
CA VAL A 162 13.71 3.02 -14.36
C VAL A 162 14.01 2.14 -15.57
N ARG A 163 14.51 2.73 -16.66
CA ARG A 163 14.92 2.01 -17.86
C ARG A 163 16.02 0.99 -17.57
N ALA A 164 17.04 1.36 -16.79
CA ALA A 164 18.13 0.46 -16.39
C ALA A 164 17.62 -0.70 -15.55
N ALA A 165 16.81 -0.43 -14.50
CA ALA A 165 16.24 -1.45 -13.63
C ALA A 165 15.32 -2.43 -14.37
N TRP A 166 14.55 -1.93 -15.33
CA TRP A 166 13.69 -2.76 -16.19
C TRP A 166 14.52 -3.66 -17.11
N GLY A 167 15.57 -3.12 -17.70
CA GLY A 167 16.50 -3.88 -18.52
C GLY A 167 17.11 -5.07 -17.75
N GLU A 168 17.58 -4.83 -16.53
CA GLU A 168 18.10 -5.88 -15.66
C GLU A 168 17.05 -6.95 -15.33
N SER A 169 15.83 -6.57 -15.01
CA SER A 169 14.74 -7.51 -14.69
C SER A 169 14.34 -8.40 -15.88
N LEU A 170 14.55 -7.92 -17.09
CA LEU A 170 14.29 -8.64 -18.35
C LEU A 170 15.54 -9.36 -18.89
N GLY A 171 16.66 -9.32 -18.19
CA GLY A 171 17.91 -9.95 -18.61
C GLY A 171 18.68 -9.18 -19.69
N TYR A 172 18.33 -7.91 -19.94
CA TYR A 172 19.08 -7.04 -20.86
C TYR A 172 20.17 -6.25 -20.12
N VAL A 173 21.32 -6.06 -20.77
CA VAL A 173 22.38 -5.20 -20.24
C VAL A 173 21.97 -3.73 -20.37
N SER A 174 22.01 -3.02 -19.28
CA SER A 174 21.22 -1.83 -18.93
C SER A 174 21.22 -0.64 -19.89
N TYR A 175 22.25 -0.42 -20.69
CA TYR A 175 22.29 0.79 -21.56
C TYR A 175 22.57 0.53 -23.05
N THR A 176 22.91 -0.70 -23.43
CA THR A 176 23.24 -1.03 -24.82
C THR A 176 22.05 -1.51 -25.64
N HIS A 177 20.99 -2.01 -25.02
CA HIS A 177 19.84 -2.65 -25.70
C HIS A 177 18.53 -1.83 -25.69
N LEU A 178 18.49 -0.70 -24.98
CA LEU A 178 17.31 0.13 -24.85
C LEU A 178 17.53 1.50 -25.53
N ARG A 179 17.92 1.48 -26.78
CA ARG A 179 17.92 2.71 -27.61
C ARG A 179 16.57 2.96 -28.24
#